data_2ca55028a89b67bf65a022d4802a5962
#
_entry.id   2ca55028a89b67bf65a022d4802a5962
#
_cell.length_a   1.000
_cell.length_b   1.000
_cell.length_c   1.000
_cell.angle_alpha   90.00
_cell.angle_beta   90.00
_cell.angle_gamma   90.00
#
_symmetry.space_group_name_H-M   'P 1'
#
loop_
_entity.id
_entity.type
_entity.pdbx_description
1 polymer ?
#
loop_
_entity_poly.entity_id
_entity_poly.type
_entity_poly.pdbx_seq_one_letter_code
_entity_poly.pdbx_strand_id
1 'polypeptide(L)'
;IGEGTIILEIEQNSDMTYRLSDWGRLGADGKPRPLHLDKGLAVTDFNDRSEPKTAGLAFHEAGNRHAFMCSCRYFSVEIIDLESTLRLDTGGTAFFVLTLVQGAAEITGENGERLEVKTGDTVFLPALPQNTTVTPGRACRMVKAWIDPTHRRFIEPLLRKGFPMQEIERLIRR
;
A
#
# COMPACT_ATOMS: atom_id res chain seq x y z
N ILE A 1 15.08 -9.83 -7.96
CA ILE A 1 15.16 -9.37 -6.56
C ILE A 1 16.44 -9.95 -6.00
N GLY A 2 17.37 -9.09 -5.62
CA GLY A 2 18.69 -9.49 -5.12
C GLY A 2 18.70 -9.76 -3.62
N GLU A 3 19.82 -10.29 -3.14
CA GLU A 3 20.07 -10.51 -1.71
C GLU A 3 19.96 -9.20 -0.92
N GLY A 4 19.38 -9.27 0.27
CA GLY A 4 19.17 -8.12 1.15
C GLY A 4 17.97 -7.24 0.80
N THR A 5 17.22 -7.54 -0.27
CA THR A 5 16.01 -6.81 -0.64
C THR A 5 14.82 -7.29 0.20
N ILE A 6 14.13 -6.33 0.84
CA ILE A 6 12.84 -6.56 1.50
C ILE A 6 11.75 -5.95 0.63
N ILE A 7 10.67 -6.69 0.40
CA ILE A 7 9.52 -6.27 -0.40
C ILE A 7 8.29 -6.21 0.52
N LEU A 8 7.52 -5.15 0.37
CA LEU A 8 6.14 -5.08 0.86
C LEU A 8 5.21 -5.29 -0.33
N GLU A 9 4.48 -6.40 -0.34
CA GLU A 9 3.50 -6.74 -1.36
C GLU A 9 2.09 -6.48 -0.83
N ILE A 10 1.29 -5.79 -1.62
CA ILE A 10 -0.13 -5.58 -1.35
C ILE A 10 -0.90 -6.25 -2.47
N GLU A 11 -1.62 -7.30 -2.14
CA GLU A 11 -2.28 -8.18 -3.09
C GLU A 11 -3.79 -8.29 -2.82
N GLN A 12 -4.54 -8.60 -3.86
CA GLN A 12 -5.89 -9.10 -3.69
C GLN A 12 -5.86 -10.50 -3.08
N ASN A 13 -6.91 -10.91 -2.40
CA ASN A 13 -7.03 -12.26 -1.87
C ASN A 13 -7.16 -13.28 -3.01
N SER A 14 -6.02 -13.84 -3.44
CA SER A 14 -5.91 -14.86 -4.49
C SER A 14 -4.73 -15.78 -4.19
N ASP A 15 -4.94 -17.08 -4.32
CA ASP A 15 -3.89 -18.10 -4.22
C ASP A 15 -3.34 -18.53 -5.59
N MET A 16 -3.81 -17.88 -6.66
CA MET A 16 -3.42 -18.22 -8.03
C MET A 16 -2.03 -17.69 -8.36
N THR A 17 -1.04 -18.56 -8.29
CA THR A 17 0.36 -18.25 -8.60
C THR A 17 0.85 -19.05 -9.79
N TYR A 18 1.40 -18.38 -10.80
CA TYR A 18 2.11 -19.00 -11.90
C TYR A 18 3.61 -18.76 -11.76
N ARG A 19 4.33 -19.81 -11.31
CA ARG A 19 5.77 -19.74 -11.04
C ARG A 19 6.56 -20.03 -12.31
N LEU A 20 7.27 -19.03 -12.83
CA LEU A 20 8.14 -19.16 -14.01
C LEU A 20 9.56 -19.56 -13.62
N SER A 21 10.02 -19.16 -12.44
CA SER A 21 11.33 -19.50 -11.88
C SER A 21 11.26 -19.55 -10.38
N ASP A 22 12.11 -20.31 -9.74
CA ASP A 22 12.12 -20.45 -8.28
C ASP A 22 13.53 -20.50 -7.67
N TRP A 23 14.54 -20.06 -8.42
CA TRP A 23 15.91 -19.96 -7.91
C TRP A 23 16.48 -21.26 -7.33
N GLY A 24 15.95 -22.43 -7.75
CA GLY A 24 16.35 -23.72 -7.22
C GLY A 24 15.90 -23.98 -5.77
N ARG A 25 14.96 -23.19 -5.22
CA ARG A 25 14.43 -23.42 -3.87
C ARG A 25 13.70 -24.76 -3.78
N LEU A 26 13.90 -25.45 -2.64
CA LEU A 26 13.22 -26.70 -2.35
C LEU A 26 11.96 -26.45 -1.51
N GLY A 27 10.95 -27.23 -1.75
CA GLY A 27 9.74 -27.27 -0.92
C GLY A 27 10.01 -27.96 0.43
N ALA A 28 8.99 -28.04 1.28
CA ALA A 28 9.08 -28.72 2.57
C ALA A 28 9.38 -30.23 2.44
N ASP A 29 9.08 -30.82 1.30
CA ASP A 29 9.37 -32.22 0.92
C ASP A 29 10.78 -32.43 0.37
N GLY A 30 11.63 -31.39 0.35
CA GLY A 30 12.98 -31.43 -0.17
C GLY A 30 13.08 -31.47 -1.71
N LYS A 31 11.98 -31.29 -2.44
CA LYS A 31 11.95 -31.30 -3.91
C LYS A 31 11.78 -29.88 -4.44
N PRO A 32 12.25 -29.61 -5.69
CA PRO A 32 11.96 -28.36 -6.36
C PRO A 32 10.44 -28.14 -6.48
N ARG A 33 9.98 -26.90 -6.20
CA ARG A 33 8.58 -26.56 -6.38
C ARG A 33 8.20 -26.57 -7.87
N PRO A 34 6.99 -27.02 -8.24
CA PRO A 34 6.57 -27.07 -9.64
C PRO A 34 6.57 -25.68 -10.30
N LEU A 35 7.04 -25.61 -11.52
CA LEU A 35 6.94 -24.45 -12.39
C LEU A 35 5.64 -24.53 -13.23
N HIS A 36 5.11 -23.38 -13.61
CA HIS A 36 3.85 -23.25 -14.37
C HIS A 36 4.10 -22.51 -15.68
N LEU A 37 5.11 -22.95 -16.47
CA LEU A 37 5.60 -22.23 -17.63
C LEU A 37 4.49 -21.97 -18.67
N ASP A 38 3.74 -23.00 -19.07
CA ASP A 38 2.69 -22.85 -20.10
C ASP A 38 1.60 -21.85 -19.65
N LYS A 39 1.15 -21.96 -18.40
CA LYS A 39 0.13 -21.06 -17.84
C LYS A 39 0.67 -19.64 -17.65
N GLY A 40 1.90 -19.49 -17.18
CA GLY A 40 2.53 -18.20 -17.01
C GLY A 40 2.74 -17.49 -18.34
N LEU A 41 3.20 -18.18 -19.36
CA LEU A 41 3.36 -17.63 -20.69
C LEU A 41 2.00 -17.25 -21.32
N ALA A 42 0.97 -18.05 -21.10
CA ALA A 42 -0.38 -17.77 -21.63
C ALA A 42 -1.02 -16.50 -21.07
N VAL A 43 -0.65 -16.07 -19.85
CA VAL A 43 -1.19 -14.84 -19.22
C VAL A 43 -0.24 -13.65 -19.31
N THR A 44 0.95 -13.83 -19.87
CA THR A 44 1.94 -12.75 -20.01
C THR A 44 1.60 -11.92 -21.25
N ASP A 45 1.44 -10.62 -21.07
CA ASP A 45 1.35 -9.68 -22.20
C ASP A 45 2.76 -9.26 -22.62
N PHE A 46 3.25 -9.86 -23.72
CA PHE A 46 4.55 -9.54 -24.30
C PHE A 46 4.58 -8.20 -25.08
N ASN A 47 3.41 -7.60 -25.30
CA ASN A 47 3.29 -6.33 -26.02
C ASN A 47 3.17 -5.14 -25.05
N ASP A 48 3.04 -5.38 -23.76
CA ASP A 48 2.98 -4.31 -22.78
C ASP A 48 4.27 -3.47 -22.82
N ARG A 49 4.09 -2.17 -23.08
CA ARG A 49 5.14 -1.15 -23.10
C ARG A 49 4.93 -0.11 -22.00
N SER A 50 4.02 -0.38 -21.06
CA SER A 50 3.76 0.51 -19.95
C SER A 50 5.01 0.65 -19.08
N GLU A 51 5.16 1.83 -18.45
CA GLU A 51 6.20 2.03 -17.44
C GLU A 51 5.80 1.24 -16.18
N PRO A 52 6.60 0.25 -15.75
CA PRO A 52 6.24 -0.61 -14.62
C PRO A 52 6.35 0.10 -13.26
N LYS A 53 7.05 1.24 -13.23
CA LYS A 53 7.19 2.03 -12.01
C LYS A 53 6.26 3.23 -12.06
N THR A 54 5.53 3.46 -10.98
CA THR A 54 4.76 4.67 -10.80
C THR A 54 5.42 5.56 -9.75
N ALA A 55 5.54 6.85 -10.04
CA ALA A 55 5.93 7.86 -9.07
C ALA A 55 4.77 8.24 -8.15
N GLY A 56 3.54 7.87 -8.51
CA GLY A 56 2.32 8.33 -7.87
C GLY A 56 2.05 9.83 -8.10
N LEU A 57 0.99 10.31 -7.47
CA LEU A 57 0.70 11.75 -7.36
C LEU A 57 0.95 12.19 -5.93
N ALA A 58 1.81 13.17 -5.74
CA ALA A 58 2.27 13.56 -4.42
C ALA A 58 2.03 15.04 -4.11
N PHE A 59 1.67 15.32 -2.85
CA PHE A 59 1.51 16.67 -2.32
C PHE A 59 1.95 16.75 -0.86
N HIS A 60 2.07 17.95 -0.32
CA HIS A 60 2.33 18.18 1.09
C HIS A 60 1.07 18.72 1.79
N GLU A 61 0.81 18.21 2.97
CA GLU A 61 -0.28 18.66 3.84
C GLU A 61 0.08 18.48 5.30
N ALA A 62 -0.18 19.50 6.11
CA ALA A 62 0.08 19.49 7.56
C ALA A 62 1.50 19.00 7.94
N GLY A 63 2.52 19.36 7.14
CA GLY A 63 3.91 18.99 7.39
C GLY A 63 4.28 17.56 6.94
N ASN A 64 3.36 16.84 6.29
CA ASN A 64 3.61 15.48 5.80
C ASN A 64 3.56 15.46 4.27
N ARG A 65 4.29 14.52 3.66
CA ARG A 65 4.19 14.26 2.23
C ARG A 65 3.31 13.04 1.99
N HIS A 66 2.30 13.21 1.16
CA HIS A 66 1.36 12.18 0.73
C HIS A 66 1.63 11.80 -0.72
N ALA A 67 1.79 10.53 -1.04
CA ALA A 67 1.96 10.04 -2.40
C ALA A 67 0.95 8.92 -2.68
N PHE A 68 -0.05 9.23 -3.49
CA PHE A 68 -1.07 8.28 -3.93
C PHE A 68 -0.51 7.46 -5.08
N MET A 69 -0.36 6.15 -4.88
CA MET A 69 0.40 5.27 -5.77
C MET A 69 -0.48 4.57 -6.80
N CYS A 70 -1.54 3.94 -6.36
CA CYS A 70 -2.49 3.25 -7.22
C CYS A 70 -3.81 3.01 -6.51
N SER A 71 -4.87 2.79 -7.29
CA SER A 71 -6.17 2.35 -6.82
C SER A 71 -6.75 1.33 -7.78
N CYS A 72 -7.34 0.26 -7.27
CA CYS A 72 -8.12 -0.71 -8.03
C CYS A 72 -9.35 -1.13 -7.22
N ARG A 73 -10.18 -2.00 -7.78
CA ARG A 73 -11.38 -2.49 -7.08
C ARG A 73 -11.08 -3.23 -5.78
N TYR A 74 -9.84 -3.72 -5.60
CA TYR A 74 -9.46 -4.55 -4.47
C TYR A 74 -8.71 -3.78 -3.38
N PHE A 75 -7.95 -2.76 -3.76
CA PHE A 75 -7.21 -1.91 -2.82
C PHE A 75 -6.80 -0.57 -3.43
N SER A 76 -6.49 0.36 -2.56
CA SER A 76 -5.80 1.62 -2.86
C SER A 76 -4.56 1.73 -1.99
N VAL A 77 -3.53 2.40 -2.49
CA VAL A 77 -2.24 2.52 -1.80
C VAL A 77 -1.77 3.97 -1.78
N GLU A 78 -1.37 4.41 -0.61
CA GLU A 78 -0.73 5.70 -0.36
C GLU A 78 0.55 5.49 0.46
N ILE A 79 1.63 6.15 0.06
CA ILE A 79 2.85 6.27 0.85
C ILE A 79 2.83 7.61 1.56
N ILE A 80 3.11 7.61 2.85
CA ILE A 80 3.12 8.83 3.66
C ILE A 80 4.48 8.97 4.32
N ASP A 81 5.17 10.06 4.00
CA ASP A 81 6.36 10.49 4.74
C ASP A 81 5.89 11.41 5.86
N LEU A 82 6.08 10.98 7.10
CA LEU A 82 5.59 11.64 8.30
C LEU A 82 6.71 12.41 8.98
N GLU A 83 6.54 13.70 9.11
CA GLU A 83 7.37 14.62 9.89
C GLU A 83 6.57 15.30 11.02
N SER A 84 5.25 15.23 10.92
CA SER A 84 4.29 15.80 11.86
C SER A 84 3.18 14.81 12.16
N THR A 85 2.45 15.04 13.25
CA THR A 85 1.29 14.22 13.63
C THR A 85 0.26 14.18 12.50
N LEU A 86 -0.13 12.98 12.11
CA LEU A 86 -1.17 12.70 11.12
C LEU A 86 -2.45 12.27 11.82
N ARG A 87 -3.58 12.83 11.42
CA ARG A 87 -4.91 12.36 11.82
C ARG A 87 -5.51 11.49 10.73
N LEU A 88 -6.00 10.34 11.12
CA LEU A 88 -6.68 9.38 10.26
C LEU A 88 -8.11 9.19 10.73
N ASP A 89 -9.04 9.32 9.79
CA ASP A 89 -10.46 9.05 10.01
C ASP A 89 -10.93 7.98 9.01
N THR A 90 -11.34 6.84 9.51
CA THR A 90 -11.95 5.77 8.70
C THR A 90 -13.36 6.14 8.23
N GLY A 91 -14.00 7.11 8.90
CA GLY A 91 -15.38 7.54 8.63
C GLY A 91 -16.40 6.41 8.77
N GLY A 92 -16.03 5.31 9.46
CA GLY A 92 -16.88 4.12 9.57
C GLY A 92 -17.12 3.36 8.27
N THR A 93 -16.46 3.71 7.16
CA THR A 93 -16.77 3.18 5.83
C THR A 93 -15.63 2.38 5.20
N ALA A 94 -14.38 2.60 5.64
CA ALA A 94 -13.23 1.86 5.15
C ALA A 94 -12.25 1.61 6.29
N PHE A 95 -11.75 0.39 6.40
CA PHE A 95 -10.62 0.09 7.26
C PHE A 95 -9.32 0.57 6.62
N PHE A 96 -8.28 0.79 7.42
CA PHE A 96 -6.93 1.06 6.92
C PHE A 96 -5.96 0.00 7.44
N VAL A 97 -5.04 -0.40 6.58
CA VAL A 97 -3.85 -1.17 6.95
C VAL A 97 -2.66 -0.22 6.86
N LEU A 98 -1.95 -0.05 7.95
CA LEU A 98 -0.79 0.83 8.06
C LEU A 98 0.44 -0.02 8.28
N THR A 99 1.39 0.00 7.35
CA THR A 99 2.69 -0.69 7.50
C THR A 99 3.80 0.33 7.60
N LEU A 100 4.56 0.30 8.68
CA LEU A 100 5.71 1.17 8.87
C LEU A 100 6.92 0.58 8.15
N VAL A 101 7.38 1.25 7.10
CA VAL A 101 8.52 0.78 6.28
C VAL A 101 9.84 1.44 6.66
N GLN A 102 9.78 2.55 7.42
CA GLN A 102 10.97 3.21 7.96
C GLN A 102 10.63 4.02 9.21
N GLY A 103 11.49 3.93 10.24
CA GLY A 103 11.40 4.74 11.47
C GLY A 103 10.51 4.12 12.54
N ALA A 104 9.95 4.97 13.40
CA ALA A 104 9.05 4.60 14.49
C ALA A 104 7.99 5.69 14.71
N ALA A 105 6.82 5.31 15.19
CA ALA A 105 5.73 6.22 15.50
C ALA A 105 4.90 5.69 16.68
N GLU A 106 4.14 6.59 17.33
CA GLU A 106 3.09 6.24 18.26
C GLU A 106 1.72 6.40 17.58
N ILE A 107 0.89 5.39 17.67
CA ILE A 107 -0.50 5.44 17.22
C ILE A 107 -1.38 5.61 18.47
N THR A 108 -2.20 6.65 18.50
CA THR A 108 -3.13 6.93 19.59
C THR A 108 -4.56 6.84 19.07
N GLY A 109 -5.35 5.95 19.67
CA GLY A 109 -6.77 5.80 19.42
C GLY A 109 -7.61 6.90 20.10
N GLU A 110 -8.88 6.99 19.76
CA GLU A 110 -9.81 7.99 20.29
C GLU A 110 -9.97 7.91 21.82
N ASN A 111 -9.88 6.70 22.38
CA ASN A 111 -9.99 6.46 23.82
C ASN A 111 -8.66 6.71 24.58
N GLY A 112 -7.63 7.24 23.90
CA GLY A 112 -6.31 7.48 24.47
C GLY A 112 -5.43 6.23 24.57
N GLU A 113 -5.83 5.12 23.99
CA GLU A 113 -4.99 3.93 23.85
C GLU A 113 -3.79 4.23 22.96
N ARG A 114 -2.61 3.79 23.38
CA ARG A 114 -1.34 4.05 22.67
C ARG A 114 -0.68 2.77 22.25
N LEU A 115 -0.16 2.77 21.04
CA LEU A 115 0.59 1.68 20.45
C LEU A 115 1.86 2.23 19.82
N GLU A 116 3.01 1.79 20.32
CA GLU A 116 4.29 2.07 19.66
C GLU A 116 4.50 1.11 18.49
N VAL A 117 4.90 1.65 17.35
CA VAL A 117 5.16 0.90 16.11
C VAL A 117 6.50 1.29 15.52
N LYS A 118 7.16 0.34 14.90
CA LYS A 118 8.47 0.49 14.27
C LYS A 118 8.51 -0.16 12.88
N THR A 119 9.59 0.03 12.19
CA THR A 119 9.82 -0.60 10.88
C THR A 119 9.53 -2.10 10.90
N GLY A 120 8.66 -2.55 9.98
CA GLY A 120 8.17 -3.92 9.84
C GLY A 120 6.82 -4.17 10.52
N ASP A 121 6.37 -3.31 11.42
CA ASP A 121 5.07 -3.47 12.07
C ASP A 121 3.93 -3.06 11.13
N THR A 122 2.83 -3.80 11.21
CA THR A 122 1.59 -3.52 10.49
C THR A 122 0.44 -3.41 11.48
N VAL A 123 -0.35 -2.35 11.35
CA VAL A 123 -1.51 -2.07 12.19
C VAL A 123 -2.78 -2.05 11.35
N PHE A 124 -3.81 -2.69 11.84
CA PHE A 124 -5.14 -2.66 11.27
C PHE A 124 -6.02 -1.66 12.03
N LEU A 125 -6.53 -0.66 11.32
CA LEU A 125 -7.52 0.28 11.83
C LEU A 125 -8.89 -0.13 11.28
N PRO A 126 -9.81 -0.61 12.12
CA PRO A 126 -11.12 -1.05 11.67
C PRO A 126 -11.98 0.12 11.15
N ALA A 127 -12.97 -0.21 10.32
CA ALA A 127 -13.94 0.74 9.78
C ALA A 127 -14.95 1.18 10.86
N LEU A 128 -14.47 1.80 11.90
CA LEU A 128 -15.28 2.38 12.96
C LEU A 128 -15.20 3.92 12.88
N PRO A 129 -16.27 4.66 13.19
CA PRO A 129 -16.22 6.12 13.25
C PRO A 129 -15.33 6.54 14.42
N GLN A 130 -14.05 6.61 14.19
CA GLN A 130 -13.06 6.95 15.22
C GLN A 130 -11.90 7.75 14.60
N ASN A 131 -11.38 8.67 15.39
CA ASN A 131 -10.18 9.41 15.07
C ASN A 131 -8.96 8.67 15.63
N THR A 132 -7.98 8.45 14.79
CA THR A 132 -6.69 7.89 15.17
C THR A 132 -5.61 8.90 14.82
N THR A 133 -4.66 9.11 15.70
CA THR A 133 -3.49 9.94 15.44
C THR A 133 -2.25 9.07 15.33
N VAL A 134 -1.38 9.41 14.37
CA VAL A 134 -0.06 8.81 14.21
C VAL A 134 0.97 9.90 14.43
N THR A 135 1.76 9.78 15.48
CA THR A 135 2.79 10.76 15.84
C THR A 135 4.17 10.15 15.62
N PRO A 136 4.96 10.66 14.66
CA PRO A 136 6.30 10.13 14.42
C PRO A 136 7.24 10.49 15.58
N GLY A 137 8.08 9.53 16.00
CA GLY A 137 9.15 9.78 16.98
C GLY A 137 10.29 10.59 16.35
N ARG A 138 10.58 10.33 15.09
CA ARG A 138 11.38 11.09 14.12
C ARG A 138 10.69 10.92 12.78
N ALA A 139 11.23 11.57 11.70
CA ALA A 139 10.71 11.33 10.37
C ALA A 139 10.59 9.82 10.08
N CYS A 140 9.41 9.37 9.70
CA CYS A 140 9.15 7.98 9.39
C CYS A 140 8.35 7.86 8.09
N ARG A 141 8.36 6.68 7.48
CA ARG A 141 7.60 6.39 6.27
C ARG A 141 6.68 5.22 6.51
N MET A 142 5.42 5.40 6.14
CA MET A 142 4.45 4.31 6.17
C MET A 142 3.71 4.15 4.84
N VAL A 143 3.25 2.93 4.62
CA VAL A 143 2.33 2.59 3.54
C VAL A 143 0.96 2.40 4.15
N LYS A 144 -0.02 3.13 3.62
CA LYS A 144 -1.44 3.00 3.96
C LYS A 144 -2.16 2.31 2.81
N ALA A 145 -2.84 1.21 3.10
CA ALA A 145 -3.71 0.51 2.17
C ALA A 145 -5.14 0.47 2.70
N TRP A 146 -6.11 0.54 1.77
CA TRP A 146 -7.55 0.45 2.09
C TRP A 146 -8.34 -0.08 0.91
N ILE A 147 -9.57 -0.51 1.16
CA ILE A 147 -10.51 -0.89 0.10
C ILE A 147 -11.56 0.22 -0.05
N ASP A 148 -11.69 0.73 -1.27
CA ASP A 148 -12.74 1.66 -1.67
C ASP A 148 -13.11 1.42 -3.14
N PRO A 149 -14.11 0.56 -3.42
CA PRO A 149 -14.51 0.24 -4.79
C PRO A 149 -14.99 1.43 -5.62
N THR A 150 -15.35 2.52 -4.95
CA THR A 150 -15.76 3.78 -5.62
C THR A 150 -14.56 4.66 -5.98
N HIS A 151 -13.38 4.34 -5.50
CA HIS A 151 -12.15 5.16 -5.61
C HIS A 151 -12.31 6.57 -5.01
N ARG A 152 -13.37 6.84 -4.29
CA ARG A 152 -13.69 8.18 -3.79
C ARG A 152 -12.62 8.72 -2.84
N ARG A 153 -12.18 7.89 -1.89
CA ARG A 153 -11.12 8.23 -0.93
C ARG A 153 -9.74 8.41 -1.59
N PHE A 154 -9.59 7.92 -2.81
CA PHE A 154 -8.39 8.11 -3.62
C PHE A 154 -8.49 9.38 -4.48
N ILE A 155 -9.63 9.58 -5.14
CA ILE A 155 -9.85 10.66 -6.12
C ILE A 155 -10.03 12.02 -5.44
N GLU A 156 -10.93 12.11 -4.44
CA GLU A 156 -11.31 13.39 -3.83
C GLU A 156 -10.13 14.18 -3.22
N PRO A 157 -9.20 13.58 -2.46
CA PRO A 157 -8.05 14.30 -1.94
C PRO A 157 -7.17 14.89 -3.06
N LEU A 158 -6.95 14.15 -4.13
CA LEU A 158 -6.14 14.59 -5.27
C LEU A 158 -6.81 15.73 -6.03
N LEU A 159 -8.13 15.65 -6.25
CA LEU A 159 -8.88 16.74 -6.87
C LEU A 159 -8.82 18.03 -6.03
N ARG A 160 -8.99 17.92 -4.70
CA ARG A 160 -8.86 19.07 -3.79
C ARG A 160 -7.47 19.71 -3.81
N LYS A 161 -6.44 18.95 -4.17
CA LYS A 161 -5.06 19.44 -4.36
C LYS A 161 -4.77 19.95 -5.76
N GLY A 162 -5.77 19.95 -6.65
CA GLY A 162 -5.67 20.54 -7.99
C GLY A 162 -5.10 19.59 -9.05
N PHE A 163 -4.96 18.30 -8.77
CA PHE A 163 -4.56 17.33 -9.79
C PHE A 163 -5.69 17.13 -10.81
N PRO A 164 -5.39 17.18 -12.12
CA PRO A 164 -6.40 16.95 -13.14
C PRO A 164 -6.84 15.48 -13.15
N MET A 165 -8.14 15.23 -13.43
CA MET A 165 -8.70 13.89 -13.46
C MET A 165 -7.92 12.93 -14.36
N GLN A 166 -7.45 13.41 -15.50
CA GLN A 166 -6.66 12.61 -16.45
C GLN A 166 -5.38 12.02 -15.83
N GLU A 167 -4.73 12.74 -14.91
CA GLU A 167 -3.55 12.23 -14.20
C GLU A 167 -3.95 11.21 -13.13
N ILE A 168 -5.05 11.45 -12.43
CA ILE A 168 -5.58 10.56 -11.40
C ILE A 168 -5.99 9.23 -12.02
N GLU A 169 -6.68 9.24 -13.17
CA GLU A 169 -7.13 8.03 -13.87
C GLU A 169 -5.99 7.11 -14.29
N ARG A 170 -4.78 7.63 -14.51
CA ARG A 170 -3.60 6.82 -14.81
C ARG A 170 -3.17 5.91 -13.66
N LEU A 171 -3.55 6.27 -12.44
CA LEU A 171 -3.26 5.48 -11.24
C LEU A 171 -4.39 4.51 -10.89
N ILE A 172 -5.54 4.61 -11.57
CA ILE A 172 -6.69 3.71 -11.34
C ILE A 172 -6.54 2.52 -12.29
N ARG A 173 -6.52 1.32 -11.71
CA ARG A 173 -6.44 0.05 -12.43
C ARG A 173 -7.82 -0.63 -12.43
N ARG A 174 -8.22 -1.14 -13.58
CA ARG A 174 -9.50 -1.85 -13.77
C ARG A 174 -9.37 -3.34 -13.45
#